data_3cdb53db26b0e7cf1f03f8b9e2ae281e
#
_entry.id   3cdb53db26b0e7cf1f03f8b9e2ae281e
#
_cell.length_a   1.000
_cell.length_b   1.000
_cell.length_c   1.000
_cell.angle_alpha   90.00
_cell.angle_beta   90.00
_cell.angle_gamma   90.00
#
_symmetry.space_group_name_H-M   'P 1'
#
loop_
_entity.id
_entity.type
_entity.pdbx_description
1 polymer ?
#
loop_
_entity_poly.entity_id
_entity_poly.type
_entity_poly.pdbx_seq_one_letter_code
_entity_poly.pdbx_strand_id
1 'polypeptide(L)'
;MIERAGKLREERFIIKVVEMHYKQGLSQQEIGKKLNVSRTTISRALAQAKKHGYVQIKINYPEDSAINLEGRLEERFGLKEAVIASSLNENDLKEEIAFFASDYLLRTLKKHMTIALTRGVTLQNMVEFLGKDVRLKFLKTDDVNVVPLMAATNISVSMDKGYRMAYSNYLIEAVAKIINGNSYQMLAPQYVTSPEAKKVFMEEKSIKEVFDLAKSADIAVAGIGTLDHNSALTNAEFIPMEEFERLQKKGGTGEILSHVVDKDGKLVKDEFEEHLLSLDLEEFKKIPIRVGVAYGLDKKEAILGVLRGGYVNVLITDEKVANYLIEETK
;
A
#
# COMPACT_ATOMS: atom_id res chain seq x y z
N MET A 1 10.30 -37.01 42.51
CA MET A 1 8.85 -36.87 42.83
C MET A 1 8.40 -35.42 42.92
N ILE A 2 9.08 -34.54 43.61
CA ILE A 2 8.69 -33.13 43.83
C ILE A 2 8.61 -32.34 42.50
N GLU A 3 9.58 -32.50 41.61
CA GLU A 3 9.64 -31.81 40.29
C GLU A 3 8.49 -32.20 39.34
N ARG A 4 8.10 -33.49 39.34
CA ARG A 4 6.97 -34.03 38.57
C ARG A 4 5.65 -33.49 39.10
N ALA A 5 5.49 -33.33 40.40
CA ALA A 5 4.29 -32.76 41.03
C ALA A 5 4.16 -31.27 40.74
N GLY A 6 5.27 -30.52 40.69
CA GLY A 6 5.32 -29.11 40.30
C GLY A 6 4.84 -28.89 38.86
N LYS A 7 5.36 -29.64 37.92
CA LYS A 7 5.00 -29.62 36.51
C LYS A 7 3.53 -29.95 36.28
N LEU A 8 3.01 -30.98 36.94
CA LEU A 8 1.59 -31.36 36.87
C LEU A 8 0.68 -30.25 37.41
N ARG A 9 1.08 -29.53 38.44
CA ARG A 9 0.34 -28.41 39.01
C ARG A 9 0.28 -27.23 38.06
N GLU A 10 1.37 -26.93 37.40
CA GLU A 10 1.46 -25.85 36.40
C GLU A 10 0.59 -26.16 35.18
N GLU A 11 0.67 -27.37 34.63
CA GLU A 11 -0.16 -27.82 33.49
C GLU A 11 -1.64 -27.75 33.82
N ARG A 12 -2.06 -28.19 35.00
CA ARG A 12 -3.47 -28.10 35.45
C ARG A 12 -3.92 -26.67 35.58
N PHE A 13 -3.08 -25.76 36.04
CA PHE A 13 -3.40 -24.34 36.13
C PHE A 13 -3.60 -23.75 34.73
N ILE A 14 -2.68 -24.02 33.79
CA ILE A 14 -2.77 -23.54 32.41
C ILE A 14 -4.06 -24.04 31.75
N ILE A 15 -4.36 -25.33 31.85
CA ILE A 15 -5.58 -25.93 31.26
C ILE A 15 -6.84 -25.29 31.87
N LYS A 16 -6.87 -25.07 33.18
CA LYS A 16 -8.01 -24.43 33.84
C LYS A 16 -8.24 -23.00 33.35
N VAL A 17 -7.16 -22.22 33.17
CA VAL A 17 -7.22 -20.86 32.60
C VAL A 17 -7.74 -20.89 31.17
N VAL A 18 -7.29 -21.83 30.36
CA VAL A 18 -7.76 -22.03 28.97
C VAL A 18 -9.25 -22.31 28.92
N GLU A 19 -9.74 -23.25 29.75
CA GLU A 19 -11.18 -23.57 29.81
C GLU A 19 -12.03 -22.37 30.22
N MET A 20 -11.58 -21.62 31.22
CA MET A 20 -12.27 -20.42 31.66
C MET A 20 -12.32 -19.36 30.56
N HIS A 21 -11.23 -19.20 29.82
CA HIS A 21 -11.16 -18.18 28.79
C HIS A 21 -11.93 -18.57 27.53
N TYR A 22 -11.64 -19.74 26.96
CA TYR A 22 -12.16 -20.13 25.63
C TYR A 22 -13.53 -20.85 25.69
N LYS A 23 -13.83 -21.60 26.75
CA LYS A 23 -15.13 -22.29 26.89
C LYS A 23 -16.15 -21.49 27.68
N GLN A 24 -15.71 -20.76 28.72
CA GLN A 24 -16.64 -19.99 29.59
C GLN A 24 -16.71 -18.51 29.20
N GLY A 25 -15.90 -18.05 28.26
CA GLY A 25 -15.91 -16.65 27.78
C GLY A 25 -15.41 -15.61 28.78
N LEU A 26 -14.74 -16.03 29.89
CA LEU A 26 -14.29 -15.09 30.90
C LEU A 26 -13.08 -14.28 30.44
N SER A 27 -13.08 -13.00 30.77
CA SER A 27 -11.93 -12.12 30.53
C SER A 27 -10.75 -12.49 31.44
N GLN A 28 -9.54 -12.13 31.04
CA GLN A 28 -8.33 -12.35 31.84
C GLN A 28 -8.42 -11.74 33.24
N GLN A 29 -9.16 -10.64 33.40
CA GLN A 29 -9.35 -9.96 34.65
C GLN A 29 -10.30 -10.72 35.59
N GLU A 30 -11.40 -11.25 35.04
CA GLU A 30 -12.36 -12.09 35.79
C GLU A 30 -11.71 -13.40 36.24
N ILE A 31 -10.94 -14.05 35.34
CA ILE A 31 -10.20 -15.26 35.67
C ILE A 31 -9.17 -14.97 36.79
N GLY A 32 -8.45 -13.84 36.69
CA GLY A 32 -7.50 -13.42 37.71
C GLY A 32 -8.15 -13.26 39.08
N LYS A 33 -9.30 -12.57 39.16
CA LYS A 33 -10.09 -12.46 40.38
C LYS A 33 -10.55 -13.84 40.92
N LYS A 34 -11.07 -14.70 40.04
CA LYS A 34 -11.62 -16.01 40.41
C LYS A 34 -10.56 -17.00 40.89
N LEU A 35 -9.34 -16.92 40.39
CA LEU A 35 -8.21 -17.75 40.75
C LEU A 35 -7.25 -17.10 41.74
N ASN A 36 -7.55 -15.87 42.16
CA ASN A 36 -6.75 -15.05 43.09
C ASN A 36 -5.29 -14.86 42.63
N VAL A 37 -5.12 -14.55 41.31
CA VAL A 37 -3.82 -14.27 40.69
C VAL A 37 -3.90 -13.00 39.83
N SER A 38 -2.74 -12.44 39.48
CA SER A 38 -2.68 -11.25 38.64
C SER A 38 -3.14 -11.52 37.20
N ARG A 39 -3.69 -10.48 36.53
CA ARG A 39 -4.00 -10.53 35.09
C ARG A 39 -2.78 -10.96 34.27
N THR A 40 -1.60 -10.50 34.65
CA THR A 40 -0.32 -10.84 33.97
C THR A 40 -0.03 -12.33 34.05
N THR A 41 -0.34 -12.98 35.19
CA THR A 41 -0.20 -14.44 35.37
C THR A 41 -1.13 -15.18 34.42
N ILE A 42 -2.37 -14.74 34.27
CA ILE A 42 -3.34 -15.32 33.33
C ILE A 42 -2.88 -15.14 31.88
N SER A 43 -2.42 -13.95 31.50
CA SER A 43 -1.88 -13.70 30.15
C SER A 43 -0.71 -14.62 29.81
N ARG A 44 0.23 -14.84 30.75
CA ARG A 44 1.35 -15.77 30.57
C ARG A 44 0.89 -17.22 30.42
N ALA A 45 -0.08 -17.65 31.23
CA ALA A 45 -0.66 -18.99 31.14
C ALA A 45 -1.31 -19.24 29.77
N LEU A 46 -2.06 -18.27 29.22
CA LEU A 46 -2.65 -18.38 27.89
C LEU A 46 -1.58 -18.40 26.78
N ALA A 47 -0.51 -17.62 26.91
CA ALA A 47 0.61 -17.66 25.97
C ALA A 47 1.34 -19.03 26.01
N GLN A 48 1.58 -19.57 27.19
CA GLN A 48 2.16 -20.91 27.35
C GLN A 48 1.24 -22.00 26.78
N ALA A 49 -0.07 -21.89 26.97
CA ALA A 49 -1.04 -22.83 26.40
C ALA A 49 -0.96 -22.91 24.88
N LYS A 50 -0.82 -21.78 24.19
CA LYS A 50 -0.61 -21.72 22.73
C LYS A 50 0.75 -22.35 22.35
N LYS A 51 1.82 -21.98 23.05
CA LYS A 51 3.17 -22.48 22.79
C LYS A 51 3.28 -24.00 22.97
N HIS A 52 2.56 -24.57 23.94
CA HIS A 52 2.56 -26.02 24.21
C HIS A 52 1.50 -26.78 23.42
N GLY A 53 0.74 -26.12 22.53
CA GLY A 53 -0.26 -26.77 21.69
C GLY A 53 -1.55 -27.20 22.43
N TYR A 54 -1.75 -26.75 23.70
CA TYR A 54 -3.00 -27.00 24.44
C TYR A 54 -4.19 -26.22 23.87
N VAL A 55 -3.90 -25.16 23.09
CA VAL A 55 -4.89 -24.40 22.33
C VAL A 55 -4.49 -24.39 20.88
N GLN A 56 -5.36 -24.89 20.04
CA GLN A 56 -5.27 -24.80 18.59
C GLN A 56 -6.46 -23.98 18.11
N ILE A 57 -6.18 -22.91 17.35
CA ILE A 57 -7.21 -22.04 16.79
C ILE A 57 -7.40 -22.43 15.33
N LYS A 58 -8.62 -22.85 14.97
CA LYS A 58 -9.02 -23.07 13.58
C LYS A 58 -9.99 -21.97 13.19
N ILE A 59 -9.63 -21.18 12.19
CA ILE A 59 -10.50 -20.18 11.60
C ILE A 59 -11.17 -20.82 10.39
N ASN A 60 -12.49 -20.83 10.38
CA ASN A 60 -13.27 -21.24 9.22
C ASN A 60 -13.60 -19.97 8.43
N TYR A 61 -12.94 -19.78 7.31
CA TYR A 61 -13.25 -18.68 6.40
C TYR A 61 -14.51 -18.99 5.61
N PRO A 62 -15.33 -17.97 5.26
CA PRO A 62 -16.38 -18.15 4.25
C PRO A 62 -15.80 -18.68 2.94
N GLU A 63 -16.52 -19.51 2.21
CA GLU A 63 -16.02 -20.18 0.99
C GLU A 63 -15.54 -19.17 -0.06
N ASP A 64 -16.18 -17.99 -0.16
CA ASP A 64 -15.87 -16.92 -1.11
C ASP A 64 -14.98 -15.80 -0.50
N SER A 65 -14.30 -16.06 0.61
CA SER A 65 -13.53 -15.03 1.30
C SER A 65 -12.06 -15.03 0.89
N ALA A 66 -11.60 -13.91 0.33
CA ALA A 66 -10.20 -13.65 0.04
C ALA A 66 -9.31 -13.47 1.29
N ILE A 67 -9.89 -13.40 2.50
CA ILE A 67 -9.18 -13.09 3.76
C ILE A 67 -8.03 -14.06 4.06
N ASN A 68 -8.18 -15.35 3.72
CA ASN A 68 -7.09 -16.31 3.88
C ASN A 68 -5.91 -15.99 2.95
N LEU A 69 -6.21 -15.56 1.72
CA LEU A 69 -5.21 -15.20 0.73
C LEU A 69 -4.51 -13.88 1.11
N GLU A 70 -5.24 -12.94 1.69
CA GLU A 70 -4.69 -11.70 2.26
C GLU A 70 -3.65 -11.99 3.33
N GLY A 71 -3.98 -12.81 4.33
CA GLY A 71 -3.05 -13.20 5.40
C GLY A 71 -1.80 -13.91 4.88
N ARG A 72 -1.92 -14.73 3.83
CA ARG A 72 -0.77 -15.39 3.18
C ARG A 72 0.15 -14.40 2.47
N LEU A 73 -0.41 -13.39 1.79
CA LEU A 73 0.38 -12.32 1.17
C LEU A 73 1.08 -11.46 2.23
N GLU A 74 0.38 -11.11 3.31
CA GLU A 74 0.94 -10.35 4.43
C GLU A 74 2.15 -11.06 5.04
N GLU A 75 2.01 -12.35 5.33
CA GLU A 75 3.10 -13.16 5.88
C GLU A 75 4.27 -13.30 4.88
N ARG A 76 3.96 -13.53 3.61
CA ARG A 76 4.95 -13.82 2.58
C ARG A 76 5.82 -12.63 2.23
N PHE A 77 5.23 -11.45 2.11
CA PHE A 77 5.91 -10.22 1.71
C PHE A 77 6.16 -9.25 2.87
N GLY A 78 5.79 -9.60 4.10
CA GLY A 78 5.93 -8.73 5.27
C GLY A 78 5.07 -7.48 5.17
N LEU A 79 3.89 -7.59 4.55
CA LEU A 79 2.97 -6.46 4.41
C LEU A 79 2.29 -6.14 5.74
N LYS A 80 1.92 -4.89 5.92
CA LYS A 80 1.06 -4.47 7.03
C LYS A 80 -0.38 -4.90 6.81
N GLU A 81 -0.80 -4.90 5.56
CA GLU A 81 -2.14 -5.31 5.14
C GLU A 81 -2.17 -5.62 3.64
N ALA A 82 -2.90 -6.65 3.27
CA ALA A 82 -3.32 -6.91 1.91
C ALA A 82 -4.84 -6.84 1.83
N VAL A 83 -5.38 -6.29 0.74
CA VAL A 83 -6.82 -6.24 0.46
C VAL A 83 -7.04 -6.77 -0.95
N ILE A 84 -7.88 -7.81 -1.06
CA ILE A 84 -8.06 -8.55 -2.31
C ILE A 84 -9.50 -8.41 -2.81
N ALA A 85 -9.62 -7.86 -4.01
CA ALA A 85 -10.86 -7.83 -4.77
C ALA A 85 -11.11 -9.19 -5.45
N SER A 86 -12.34 -9.69 -5.37
CA SER A 86 -12.72 -11.02 -5.85
C SER A 86 -13.69 -11.02 -7.04
N SER A 87 -14.11 -9.87 -7.51
CA SER A 87 -15.02 -9.74 -8.64
C SER A 87 -14.45 -10.37 -9.92
N LEU A 88 -15.25 -11.19 -10.59
CA LEU A 88 -14.86 -11.88 -11.82
C LEU A 88 -15.00 -11.01 -13.08
N ASN A 89 -15.91 -10.07 -13.06
CA ASN A 89 -16.13 -9.11 -14.14
C ASN A 89 -15.16 -7.94 -14.02
N GLU A 90 -14.54 -7.55 -15.13
CA GLU A 90 -13.51 -6.51 -15.13
C GLU A 90 -14.02 -5.14 -14.66
N ASN A 91 -15.23 -4.75 -15.03
CA ASN A 91 -15.82 -3.47 -14.59
C ASN A 91 -16.09 -3.49 -13.08
N ASP A 92 -16.68 -4.58 -12.57
CA ASP A 92 -16.95 -4.73 -11.14
C ASP A 92 -15.64 -4.79 -10.34
N LEU A 93 -14.61 -5.46 -10.88
CA LEU A 93 -13.29 -5.52 -10.28
C LEU A 93 -12.65 -4.13 -10.17
N LYS A 94 -12.74 -3.32 -11.22
CA LYS A 94 -12.26 -1.95 -11.22
C LYS A 94 -12.93 -1.10 -10.13
N GLU A 95 -14.26 -1.25 -9.97
CA GLU A 95 -15.03 -0.54 -8.96
C GLU A 95 -14.66 -1.04 -7.55
N GLU A 96 -14.51 -2.34 -7.36
CA GLU A 96 -14.15 -2.96 -6.09
C GLU A 96 -12.75 -2.52 -5.63
N ILE A 97 -11.76 -2.52 -6.52
CA ILE A 97 -10.41 -1.99 -6.25
C ILE A 97 -10.45 -0.51 -5.86
N ALA A 98 -11.21 0.29 -6.59
CA ALA A 98 -11.35 1.71 -6.31
C ALA A 98 -12.04 1.96 -4.96
N PHE A 99 -13.05 1.17 -4.62
CA PHE A 99 -13.73 1.18 -3.34
C PHE A 99 -12.75 0.82 -2.20
N PHE A 100 -12.02 -0.29 -2.30
CA PHE A 100 -11.07 -0.71 -1.27
C PHE A 100 -9.92 0.30 -1.06
N ALA A 101 -9.42 0.89 -2.14
CA ALA A 101 -8.40 1.93 -2.04
C ALA A 101 -8.93 3.19 -1.34
N SER A 102 -10.15 3.60 -1.67
CA SER A 102 -10.86 4.70 -1.00
C SER A 102 -11.14 4.40 0.48
N ASP A 103 -11.63 3.20 0.77
CA ASP A 103 -11.91 2.74 2.15
C ASP A 103 -10.63 2.73 2.98
N TYR A 104 -9.53 2.19 2.43
CA TYR A 104 -8.25 2.16 3.11
C TYR A 104 -7.77 3.58 3.48
N LEU A 105 -7.83 4.51 2.53
CA LEU A 105 -7.45 5.90 2.77
C LEU A 105 -8.31 6.51 3.88
N LEU A 106 -9.64 6.37 3.78
CA LEU A 106 -10.57 6.97 4.76
C LEU A 106 -10.40 6.46 6.18
N ARG A 107 -10.26 5.13 6.36
CA ARG A 107 -10.09 4.55 7.70
C ARG A 107 -8.73 4.81 8.33
N THR A 108 -7.75 5.19 7.50
CA THR A 108 -6.40 5.54 7.97
C THR A 108 -6.25 7.03 8.27
N LEU A 109 -7.11 7.86 7.67
CA LEU A 109 -7.02 9.31 7.72
C LEU A 109 -7.20 9.86 9.14
N LYS A 110 -6.27 10.76 9.51
CA LYS A 110 -6.28 11.48 10.79
C LYS A 110 -5.98 12.95 10.54
N LYS A 111 -6.25 13.80 11.53
CA LYS A 111 -5.87 15.22 11.52
C LYS A 111 -4.36 15.40 11.35
N HIS A 112 -3.96 16.49 10.73
CA HIS A 112 -2.57 16.91 10.54
C HIS A 112 -1.70 15.93 9.75
N MET A 113 -2.31 14.94 9.06
CA MET A 113 -1.56 14.02 8.21
C MET A 113 -1.16 14.68 6.89
N THR A 114 -0.08 14.17 6.33
CA THR A 114 0.29 14.43 4.93
C THR A 114 0.05 13.17 4.11
N ILE A 115 -0.79 13.30 3.08
CA ILE A 115 -1.11 12.26 2.09
C ILE A 115 -0.30 12.54 0.83
N ALA A 116 0.47 11.57 0.37
CA ALA A 116 1.21 11.68 -0.88
C ALA A 116 0.63 10.74 -1.95
N LEU A 117 0.45 11.22 -3.17
CA LEU A 117 -0.18 10.45 -4.25
C LEU A 117 0.68 10.45 -5.52
N THR A 118 0.59 9.35 -6.27
CA THR A 118 1.04 9.33 -7.66
C THR A 118 -0.07 9.76 -8.62
N ARG A 119 0.16 9.60 -9.91
CA ARG A 119 -0.85 9.71 -10.97
C ARG A 119 -1.43 8.34 -11.30
N GLY A 120 -2.48 8.30 -12.09
CA GLY A 120 -2.99 7.09 -12.73
C GLY A 120 -4.50 6.94 -12.69
N VAL A 121 -5.03 6.19 -13.66
CA VAL A 121 -6.47 5.93 -13.81
C VAL A 121 -7.02 5.17 -12.60
N THR A 122 -6.27 4.24 -12.04
CA THR A 122 -6.68 3.51 -10.83
C THR A 122 -6.90 4.45 -9.64
N LEU A 123 -5.99 5.43 -9.44
CA LEU A 123 -6.13 6.43 -8.39
C LEU A 123 -7.25 7.43 -8.68
N GLN A 124 -7.48 7.77 -9.96
CA GLN A 124 -8.64 8.58 -10.35
C GLN A 124 -9.95 7.90 -9.92
N ASN A 125 -10.11 6.59 -10.20
CA ASN A 125 -11.30 5.85 -9.77
C ASN A 125 -11.43 5.82 -8.23
N MET A 126 -10.33 5.64 -7.51
CA MET A 126 -10.31 5.75 -6.04
C MET A 126 -10.85 7.11 -5.57
N VAL A 127 -10.43 8.21 -6.20
CA VAL A 127 -10.87 9.58 -5.85
C VAL A 127 -12.36 9.76 -6.11
N GLU A 128 -12.89 9.17 -7.19
CA GLU A 128 -14.32 9.22 -7.51
C GLU A 128 -15.17 8.49 -6.45
N PHE A 129 -14.69 7.34 -5.94
CA PHE A 129 -15.33 6.63 -4.82
C PHE A 129 -15.19 7.40 -3.52
N LEU A 130 -14.03 7.97 -3.25
CA LEU A 130 -13.77 8.79 -2.07
C LEU A 130 -14.81 9.92 -1.96
N GLY A 131 -15.08 10.64 -3.05
CA GLY A 131 -16.02 11.76 -3.05
C GLY A 131 -17.49 11.38 -2.79
N LYS A 132 -17.84 10.10 -2.90
CA LYS A 132 -19.19 9.58 -2.66
C LYS A 132 -19.39 9.01 -1.24
N ASP A 133 -18.33 8.90 -0.44
CA ASP A 133 -18.40 8.24 0.86
C ASP A 133 -19.09 9.10 1.92
N VAL A 134 -20.13 8.52 2.54
CA VAL A 134 -20.93 9.20 3.55
C VAL A 134 -20.16 9.55 4.82
N ARG A 135 -19.06 8.84 5.10
CA ARG A 135 -18.20 9.05 6.28
C ARG A 135 -17.50 10.40 6.26
N LEU A 136 -17.31 11.00 5.08
CA LEU A 136 -16.72 12.33 4.91
C LEU A 136 -17.44 13.41 5.74
N LYS A 137 -18.76 13.26 5.91
CA LYS A 137 -19.58 14.20 6.70
C LYS A 137 -19.22 14.21 8.21
N PHE A 138 -18.58 13.16 8.68
CA PHE A 138 -18.24 12.96 10.08
C PHE A 138 -16.74 13.04 10.35
N LEU A 139 -15.91 13.04 9.29
CA LEU A 139 -14.48 13.15 9.41
C LEU A 139 -14.07 14.58 9.76
N LYS A 140 -13.23 14.69 10.77
CA LYS A 140 -12.55 15.95 11.11
C LYS A 140 -11.14 15.89 10.55
N THR A 141 -10.96 16.44 9.38
CA THR A 141 -9.71 16.41 8.61
C THR A 141 -8.97 17.74 8.65
N ASP A 142 -9.01 18.42 9.79
CA ASP A 142 -8.34 19.70 9.97
C ASP A 142 -6.84 19.54 9.64
N ASP A 143 -6.31 20.45 8.82
CA ASP A 143 -4.90 20.56 8.45
C ASP A 143 -4.29 19.30 7.80
N VAL A 144 -5.07 18.54 7.04
CA VAL A 144 -4.51 17.46 6.20
C VAL A 144 -3.91 18.05 4.94
N ASN A 145 -2.66 17.69 4.66
CA ASN A 145 -1.97 18.10 3.45
C ASN A 145 -2.03 16.99 2.40
N VAL A 146 -2.19 17.36 1.14
CA VAL A 146 -2.17 16.43 0.01
C VAL A 146 -1.10 16.90 -0.98
N VAL A 147 -0.15 16.01 -1.29
CA VAL A 147 1.05 16.32 -2.08
C VAL A 147 1.30 15.28 -3.16
N PRO A 148 1.93 15.63 -4.28
CA PRO A 148 2.36 14.66 -5.28
C PRO A 148 3.70 14.00 -4.88
N LEU A 149 3.87 12.72 -5.27
CA LEU A 149 5.13 11.98 -5.13
C LEU A 149 6.10 12.22 -6.30
N MET A 150 5.62 12.83 -7.36
CA MET A 150 6.36 13.09 -8.59
C MET A 150 5.94 14.42 -9.21
N ALA A 151 6.80 14.96 -10.04
CA ALA A 151 6.48 16.19 -10.77
C ALA A 151 5.37 15.97 -11.83
N ALA A 152 4.86 17.05 -12.37
CA ALA A 152 3.71 17.01 -13.27
C ALA A 152 4.11 16.53 -14.67
N THR A 153 3.31 15.63 -15.23
CA THR A 153 3.43 15.24 -16.63
C THR A 153 2.82 16.32 -17.53
N ASN A 154 3.44 16.59 -18.67
CA ASN A 154 2.88 17.51 -19.64
C ASN A 154 1.57 16.97 -20.21
N ILE A 155 0.51 17.76 -20.10
CA ILE A 155 -0.78 17.44 -20.70
C ILE A 155 -0.72 17.83 -22.17
N SER A 156 -0.69 16.83 -23.07
CA SER A 156 -0.85 17.10 -24.51
C SER A 156 -2.23 17.69 -24.80
N VAL A 157 -2.28 18.65 -25.72
CA VAL A 157 -3.54 19.26 -26.16
C VAL A 157 -4.46 18.22 -26.82
N SER A 158 -3.89 17.18 -27.43
CA SER A 158 -4.59 16.08 -28.10
C SER A 158 -5.12 15.00 -27.14
N MET A 159 -4.77 15.06 -25.85
CA MET A 159 -5.11 14.01 -24.89
C MET A 159 -6.58 14.02 -24.51
N ASP A 160 -7.18 12.82 -24.38
CA ASP A 160 -8.56 12.64 -23.94
C ASP A 160 -8.80 13.28 -22.55
N LYS A 161 -9.99 13.88 -22.37
CA LYS A 161 -10.39 14.51 -21.11
C LYS A 161 -10.35 13.54 -19.92
N GLY A 162 -10.69 12.26 -20.13
CA GLY A 162 -10.64 11.22 -19.11
C GLY A 162 -9.22 11.01 -18.57
N TYR A 163 -8.24 10.98 -19.46
CA TYR A 163 -6.83 10.86 -19.07
C TYR A 163 -6.30 12.07 -18.30
N ARG A 164 -6.76 13.27 -18.63
CA ARG A 164 -6.33 14.51 -17.94
C ARG A 164 -6.65 14.47 -16.45
N MET A 165 -7.73 13.81 -16.06
CA MET A 165 -8.15 13.70 -14.66
C MET A 165 -7.29 12.72 -13.86
N ALA A 166 -6.49 11.88 -14.51
CA ALA A 166 -5.57 10.95 -13.86
C ALA A 166 -4.19 11.53 -13.52
N TYR A 167 -3.95 12.81 -13.82
CA TYR A 167 -2.67 13.47 -13.52
C TYR A 167 -2.54 13.84 -12.06
N SER A 168 -1.29 13.80 -11.55
CA SER A 168 -0.98 13.99 -10.14
C SER A 168 -1.58 15.27 -9.56
N ASN A 169 -1.32 16.44 -10.16
CA ASN A 169 -1.81 17.71 -9.63
C ASN A 169 -3.34 17.79 -9.58
N TYR A 170 -4.04 17.21 -10.58
CA TYR A 170 -5.49 17.13 -10.56
C TYR A 170 -6.00 16.24 -9.42
N LEU A 171 -5.40 15.06 -9.24
CA LEU A 171 -5.78 14.15 -8.16
C LEU A 171 -5.51 14.74 -6.78
N ILE A 172 -4.37 15.44 -6.61
CA ILE A 172 -4.02 16.16 -5.38
C ILE A 172 -5.09 17.18 -5.02
N GLU A 173 -5.49 18.02 -5.98
CA GLU A 173 -6.52 19.04 -5.78
C GLU A 173 -7.88 18.40 -5.48
N ALA A 174 -8.26 17.36 -6.22
CA ALA A 174 -9.53 16.67 -6.02
C ALA A 174 -9.63 16.04 -4.64
N VAL A 175 -8.59 15.31 -4.19
CA VAL A 175 -8.56 14.72 -2.84
C VAL A 175 -8.62 15.81 -1.77
N ALA A 176 -7.78 16.84 -1.86
CA ALA A 176 -7.78 17.94 -0.90
C ALA A 176 -9.16 18.59 -0.77
N LYS A 177 -9.82 18.85 -1.90
CA LYS A 177 -11.18 19.40 -1.93
C LYS A 177 -12.20 18.48 -1.24
N ILE A 178 -12.14 17.16 -1.53
CA ILE A 178 -13.07 16.17 -0.95
C ILE A 178 -12.92 16.09 0.58
N ILE A 179 -11.69 16.11 1.08
CA ILE A 179 -11.43 16.00 2.52
C ILE A 179 -11.31 17.34 3.24
N ASN A 180 -11.55 18.45 2.56
CA ASN A 180 -11.36 19.82 3.06
C ASN A 180 -9.94 20.05 3.64
N GLY A 181 -8.93 19.56 2.90
CA GLY A 181 -7.49 19.69 3.24
C GLY A 181 -6.79 20.72 2.37
N ASN A 182 -5.48 20.80 2.51
CA ASN A 182 -4.59 21.67 1.75
C ASN A 182 -3.97 20.90 0.57
N SER A 183 -3.96 21.46 -0.63
CA SER A 183 -3.28 20.89 -1.79
C SER A 183 -1.97 21.62 -2.08
N TYR A 184 -0.92 20.85 -2.36
CA TYR A 184 0.37 21.37 -2.82
C TYR A 184 0.67 20.80 -4.20
N GLN A 185 0.84 21.65 -5.18
CA GLN A 185 1.06 21.26 -6.56
C GLN A 185 2.54 21.29 -6.91
N MET A 186 2.97 20.33 -7.73
CA MET A 186 4.31 20.31 -8.28
C MET A 186 4.31 20.99 -9.66
N LEU A 187 4.96 22.15 -9.75
CA LEU A 187 5.01 22.97 -10.96
C LEU A 187 6.33 22.76 -11.72
N ALA A 188 6.73 21.52 -11.89
CA ALA A 188 7.89 21.11 -12.66
C ALA A 188 7.52 19.96 -13.60
N PRO A 189 8.19 19.84 -14.76
CA PRO A 189 8.01 18.68 -15.63
C PRO A 189 8.57 17.42 -14.95
N GLN A 190 7.90 16.30 -15.12
CA GLN A 190 8.34 15.02 -14.53
C GLN A 190 9.59 14.47 -15.19
N TYR A 191 9.79 14.73 -16.47
CA TYR A 191 10.97 14.35 -17.23
C TYR A 191 11.58 15.57 -17.90
N VAL A 192 12.87 15.73 -17.75
CA VAL A 192 13.64 16.86 -18.27
C VAL A 192 14.68 16.43 -19.29
N THR A 193 15.10 17.35 -20.13
CA THR A 193 15.98 17.08 -21.28
C THR A 193 17.46 16.88 -20.90
N SER A 194 17.86 17.24 -19.66
CA SER A 194 19.23 17.01 -19.19
C SER A 194 19.31 16.88 -17.67
N PRO A 195 20.36 16.23 -17.14
CA PRO A 195 20.64 16.16 -15.71
C PRO A 195 20.83 17.55 -15.06
N GLU A 196 21.38 18.52 -15.80
CA GLU A 196 21.55 19.89 -15.33
C GLU A 196 20.19 20.56 -15.10
N ALA A 197 19.25 20.35 -16.02
CA ALA A 197 17.89 20.84 -15.87
C ALA A 197 17.21 20.22 -14.64
N LYS A 198 17.38 18.91 -14.40
CA LYS A 198 16.89 18.26 -13.16
C LYS A 198 17.45 18.94 -11.92
N LYS A 199 18.76 19.20 -11.89
CA LYS A 199 19.42 19.85 -10.76
C LYS A 199 18.83 21.23 -10.50
N VAL A 200 18.65 22.06 -11.54
CA VAL A 200 18.06 23.39 -11.42
C VAL A 200 16.65 23.31 -10.82
N PHE A 201 15.79 22.44 -11.32
CA PHE A 201 14.45 22.28 -10.75
C PHE A 201 14.47 21.79 -9.31
N MET A 202 15.32 20.84 -8.97
CA MET A 202 15.42 20.30 -7.60
C MET A 202 15.99 21.31 -6.59
N GLU A 203 16.72 22.34 -7.04
CA GLU A 203 17.22 23.44 -6.22
C GLU A 203 16.20 24.59 -6.05
N GLU A 204 15.16 24.65 -6.91
CA GLU A 204 14.10 25.66 -6.78
C GLU A 204 13.31 25.47 -5.47
N LYS A 205 13.24 26.54 -4.68
CA LYS A 205 12.65 26.50 -3.33
C LYS A 205 11.25 25.91 -3.31
N SER A 206 10.37 26.34 -4.21
CA SER A 206 8.98 25.90 -4.29
C SER A 206 8.85 24.41 -4.59
N ILE A 207 9.72 23.86 -5.43
CA ILE A 207 9.75 22.45 -5.81
C ILE A 207 10.33 21.62 -4.66
N LYS A 208 11.44 22.07 -4.08
CA LYS A 208 12.10 21.43 -2.95
C LYS A 208 11.15 21.32 -1.74
N GLU A 209 10.43 22.37 -1.40
CA GLU A 209 9.46 22.37 -0.28
C GLU A 209 8.36 21.30 -0.48
N VAL A 210 7.86 21.11 -1.70
CA VAL A 210 6.85 20.07 -1.99
C VAL A 210 7.46 18.67 -1.88
N PHE A 211 8.68 18.43 -2.39
CA PHE A 211 9.35 17.14 -2.21
C PHE A 211 9.69 16.87 -0.74
N ASP A 212 10.12 17.89 0.03
CA ASP A 212 10.39 17.71 1.45
C ASP A 212 9.12 17.38 2.24
N LEU A 213 7.98 17.97 1.86
CA LEU A 213 6.68 17.61 2.43
C LEU A 213 6.28 16.17 2.03
N ALA A 214 6.53 15.76 0.77
CA ALA A 214 6.27 14.40 0.30
C ALA A 214 7.12 13.35 1.05
N LYS A 215 8.40 13.65 1.34
CA LYS A 215 9.26 12.78 2.16
C LYS A 215 8.74 12.58 3.58
N SER A 216 8.08 13.58 4.13
CA SER A 216 7.50 13.53 5.48
C SER A 216 6.07 13.02 5.52
N ALA A 217 5.54 12.49 4.41
CA ALA A 217 4.18 11.98 4.35
C ALA A 217 3.94 10.84 5.34
N ASP A 218 2.75 10.80 5.92
CA ASP A 218 2.29 9.72 6.81
C ASP A 218 1.79 8.52 6.01
N ILE A 219 1.20 8.79 4.86
CA ILE A 219 0.68 7.80 3.94
C ILE A 219 0.96 8.20 2.49
N ALA A 220 1.41 7.23 1.71
CA ALA A 220 1.53 7.34 0.27
C ALA A 220 0.61 6.34 -0.42
N VAL A 221 -0.07 6.74 -1.49
CA VAL A 221 -0.85 5.85 -2.35
C VAL A 221 -0.31 5.93 -3.76
N ALA A 222 0.17 4.80 -4.25
CA ALA A 222 0.84 4.70 -5.54
C ALA A 222 0.20 3.64 -6.43
N GLY A 223 0.00 3.98 -7.70
CA GLY A 223 -0.25 2.99 -8.73
C GLY A 223 1.03 2.22 -9.06
N ILE A 224 0.89 0.97 -9.51
CA ILE A 224 1.98 0.17 -10.06
C ILE A 224 1.68 0.00 -11.54
N GLY A 225 2.63 0.41 -12.39
CA GLY A 225 2.53 0.34 -13.83
C GLY A 225 3.36 -0.81 -14.40
N THR A 226 2.96 -1.31 -15.56
CA THR A 226 3.77 -2.23 -16.38
C THR A 226 4.82 -1.45 -17.18
N LEU A 227 5.82 -2.15 -17.66
CA LEU A 227 6.74 -1.63 -18.66
C LEU A 227 6.44 -2.31 -20.02
N ASP A 228 5.25 -2.09 -20.55
CA ASP A 228 4.79 -2.55 -21.85
C ASP A 228 4.25 -1.39 -22.71
N HIS A 229 3.87 -1.67 -23.95
CA HIS A 229 3.37 -0.66 -24.89
C HIS A 229 2.06 0.03 -24.43
N ASN A 230 1.35 -0.54 -23.45
CA ASN A 230 0.15 0.05 -22.85
C ASN A 230 0.45 0.80 -21.54
N SER A 231 1.71 0.94 -21.18
CA SER A 231 2.10 1.60 -19.94
C SER A 231 1.75 3.08 -19.95
N ALA A 232 1.54 3.65 -18.76
CA ALA A 232 1.32 5.09 -18.61
C ALA A 232 2.55 5.91 -19.04
N LEU A 233 3.74 5.31 -19.06
CA LEU A 233 4.98 5.95 -19.51
C LEU A 233 4.99 6.14 -21.03
N THR A 234 4.49 5.16 -21.80
CA THR A 234 4.41 5.22 -23.26
C THR A 234 3.19 5.97 -23.76
N ASN A 235 2.02 5.71 -23.16
CA ASN A 235 0.75 6.33 -23.60
C ASN A 235 0.69 7.84 -23.37
N ALA A 236 1.47 8.38 -22.44
CA ALA A 236 1.55 9.80 -22.17
C ALA A 236 2.61 10.52 -23.03
N GLU A 237 3.23 9.82 -24.00
CA GLU A 237 4.42 10.35 -24.72
C GLU A 237 5.47 10.91 -23.73
N PHE A 238 5.55 10.26 -22.56
CA PHE A 238 6.30 10.75 -21.43
C PHE A 238 7.80 10.55 -21.61
N ILE A 239 8.17 9.43 -22.22
CA ILE A 239 9.56 9.11 -22.58
C ILE A 239 9.66 8.71 -24.06
N PRO A 240 10.79 8.99 -24.71
CA PRO A 240 11.05 8.47 -26.06
C PRO A 240 10.96 6.94 -26.12
N MET A 241 10.43 6.41 -27.20
CA MET A 241 10.26 4.96 -27.36
C MET A 241 11.60 4.20 -27.25
N GLU A 242 12.67 4.81 -27.70
CA GLU A 242 14.03 4.23 -27.60
C GLU A 242 14.47 4.01 -26.15
N GLU A 243 14.14 4.93 -25.26
CA GLU A 243 14.42 4.80 -23.83
C GLU A 243 13.58 3.71 -23.19
N PHE A 244 12.31 3.65 -23.54
CA PHE A 244 11.42 2.60 -23.10
C PHE A 244 11.94 1.20 -23.47
N GLU A 245 12.31 0.96 -24.75
CA GLU A 245 12.89 -0.29 -25.20
C GLU A 245 14.23 -0.60 -24.51
N ARG A 246 15.04 0.42 -24.24
CA ARG A 246 16.30 0.27 -23.53
C ARG A 246 16.08 -0.20 -22.09
N LEU A 247 15.11 0.38 -21.38
CA LEU A 247 14.75 -0.03 -20.04
C LEU A 247 14.22 -1.47 -19.98
N GLN A 248 13.40 -1.88 -20.96
CA GLN A 248 12.96 -3.27 -21.09
C GLN A 248 14.13 -4.23 -21.31
N LYS A 249 15.05 -3.90 -22.25
CA LYS A 249 16.25 -4.72 -22.52
C LYS A 249 17.17 -4.86 -21.31
N LYS A 250 17.15 -3.89 -20.38
CA LYS A 250 17.86 -3.94 -19.09
C LYS A 250 17.13 -4.73 -18.01
N GLY A 251 16.00 -5.36 -18.34
CA GLY A 251 15.25 -6.23 -17.44
C GLY A 251 14.14 -5.52 -16.65
N GLY A 252 13.77 -4.31 -17.03
CA GLY A 252 12.62 -3.62 -16.42
C GLY A 252 11.32 -4.39 -16.67
N THR A 253 10.56 -4.62 -15.60
CA THR A 253 9.26 -5.34 -15.63
C THR A 253 8.09 -4.47 -15.20
N GLY A 254 8.35 -3.43 -14.44
CA GLY A 254 7.31 -2.53 -13.95
C GLY A 254 7.85 -1.20 -13.46
N GLU A 255 6.94 -0.31 -13.09
CA GLU A 255 7.28 0.99 -12.53
C GLU A 255 6.46 1.33 -11.28
N ILE A 256 7.09 2.06 -10.39
CA ILE A 256 6.45 2.75 -9.27
C ILE A 256 7.05 4.16 -9.14
N LEU A 257 6.21 5.19 -8.99
CA LEU A 257 6.65 6.59 -9.01
C LEU A 257 7.43 6.94 -10.31
N SER A 258 7.18 6.24 -11.39
CA SER A 258 7.91 6.27 -12.68
C SER A 258 9.35 5.76 -12.62
N HIS A 259 9.84 5.28 -11.48
CA HIS A 259 11.09 4.52 -11.41
C HIS A 259 10.87 3.10 -11.91
N VAL A 260 11.72 2.65 -12.82
CA VAL A 260 11.62 1.31 -13.42
C VAL A 260 12.35 0.29 -12.54
N VAL A 261 11.67 -0.80 -12.22
CA VAL A 261 12.21 -1.90 -11.42
C VAL A 261 12.20 -3.21 -12.19
N ASP A 262 13.15 -4.09 -11.89
CA ASP A 262 13.20 -5.45 -12.42
C ASP A 262 12.33 -6.42 -11.59
N LYS A 263 12.23 -7.65 -12.02
CA LYS A 263 11.47 -8.73 -11.35
C LYS A 263 11.97 -9.04 -9.92
N ASP A 264 13.21 -8.67 -9.59
CA ASP A 264 13.81 -8.87 -8.27
C ASP A 264 13.62 -7.64 -7.37
N GLY A 265 12.97 -6.60 -7.86
CA GLY A 265 12.69 -5.35 -7.16
C GLY A 265 13.84 -4.37 -7.14
N LYS A 266 14.86 -4.56 -7.97
CA LYS A 266 15.98 -3.63 -8.06
C LYS A 266 15.65 -2.53 -9.06
N LEU A 267 16.03 -1.30 -8.71
CA LEU A 267 15.97 -0.18 -9.64
C LEU A 267 16.83 -0.47 -10.88
N VAL A 268 16.24 -0.35 -12.05
CA VAL A 268 16.96 -0.48 -13.32
C VAL A 268 17.84 0.75 -13.49
N LYS A 269 19.18 0.55 -13.38
CA LYS A 269 20.14 1.64 -13.53
C LYS A 269 20.24 2.07 -14.98
N ASP A 270 19.77 3.26 -15.25
CA ASP A 270 19.77 3.87 -16.58
C ASP A 270 19.89 5.39 -16.46
N GLU A 271 20.37 6.06 -17.49
CA GLU A 271 20.39 7.53 -17.57
C GLU A 271 19.00 8.16 -17.48
N PHE A 272 17.94 7.40 -17.73
CA PHE A 272 16.56 7.81 -17.51
C PHE A 272 16.34 8.38 -16.12
N GLU A 273 16.95 7.79 -15.08
CA GLU A 273 16.87 8.24 -13.70
C GLU A 273 17.47 9.66 -13.49
N GLU A 274 18.45 10.02 -14.32
CA GLU A 274 19.09 11.34 -14.25
C GLU A 274 18.21 12.47 -14.82
N HIS A 275 17.14 12.09 -15.54
CA HIS A 275 16.18 13.00 -16.15
C HIS A 275 14.83 13.07 -15.39
N LEU A 276 14.59 12.13 -14.47
CA LEU A 276 13.30 11.95 -13.80
C LEU A 276 13.19 12.83 -12.55
N LEU A 277 12.15 13.66 -12.45
CA LEU A 277 11.77 14.41 -11.25
C LEU A 277 10.68 13.65 -10.49
N SER A 278 11.10 12.79 -9.61
CA SER A 278 10.25 11.99 -8.73
C SER A 278 10.90 11.85 -7.37
N LEU A 279 10.13 11.50 -6.34
CA LEU A 279 10.67 11.16 -5.04
C LEU A 279 11.52 9.90 -5.17
N ASP A 280 12.75 9.95 -4.70
CA ASP A 280 13.67 8.80 -4.68
C ASP A 280 13.04 7.58 -3.97
N LEU A 281 13.27 6.38 -4.49
CA LEU A 281 12.67 5.16 -3.94
C LEU A 281 13.14 4.85 -2.52
N GLU A 282 14.37 5.20 -2.15
CA GLU A 282 14.85 4.99 -0.78
C GLU A 282 14.24 6.02 0.19
N GLU A 283 13.93 7.25 -0.27
CA GLU A 283 13.14 8.20 0.52
C GLU A 283 11.67 7.74 0.62
N PHE A 284 11.10 7.24 -0.47
CA PHE A 284 9.75 6.68 -0.48
C PHE A 284 9.58 5.54 0.54
N LYS A 285 10.56 4.65 0.67
CA LYS A 285 10.54 3.55 1.66
C LYS A 285 10.46 4.02 3.11
N LYS A 286 10.85 5.25 3.41
CA LYS A 286 10.78 5.82 4.77
C LYS A 286 9.37 6.24 5.16
N ILE A 287 8.45 6.42 4.21
CA ILE A 287 7.05 6.75 4.47
C ILE A 287 6.40 5.59 5.25
N PRO A 288 5.75 5.84 6.40
CA PRO A 288 5.25 4.79 7.27
C PRO A 288 4.22 3.85 6.62
N ILE A 289 3.30 4.39 5.81
CA ILE A 289 2.26 3.63 5.12
C ILE A 289 2.42 3.88 3.62
N ARG A 290 2.69 2.83 2.86
CA ARG A 290 2.88 2.88 1.41
C ARG A 290 1.95 1.88 0.75
N VAL A 291 0.87 2.41 0.18
CA VAL A 291 -0.20 1.63 -0.45
C VAL A 291 0.10 1.49 -1.94
N GLY A 292 0.31 0.28 -2.39
CA GLY A 292 0.32 -0.06 -3.82
C GLY A 292 -1.09 -0.47 -4.27
N VAL A 293 -1.60 0.16 -5.31
CA VAL A 293 -2.91 -0.17 -5.88
C VAL A 293 -2.72 -0.60 -7.33
N ALA A 294 -2.86 -1.89 -7.60
CA ALA A 294 -2.73 -2.44 -8.94
C ALA A 294 -3.47 -3.77 -9.05
N TYR A 295 -4.05 -4.05 -10.20
CA TYR A 295 -4.80 -5.27 -10.49
C TYR A 295 -4.64 -5.65 -11.96
N GLY A 296 -5.01 -6.90 -12.29
CA GLY A 296 -4.87 -7.48 -13.63
C GLY A 296 -3.61 -8.33 -13.78
N LEU A 297 -3.75 -9.51 -14.38
CA LEU A 297 -2.63 -10.45 -14.58
C LEU A 297 -1.52 -9.91 -15.50
N ASP A 298 -1.81 -8.92 -16.31
CA ASP A 298 -0.83 -8.18 -17.10
C ASP A 298 0.19 -7.45 -16.22
N LYS A 299 -0.20 -7.06 -15.00
CA LYS A 299 0.65 -6.36 -14.02
C LYS A 299 1.36 -7.27 -13.02
N LYS A 300 1.14 -8.56 -13.07
CA LYS A 300 1.62 -9.52 -12.06
C LYS A 300 3.13 -9.44 -11.78
N GLU A 301 3.96 -9.32 -12.82
CA GLU A 301 5.41 -9.23 -12.67
C GLU A 301 5.87 -7.88 -12.13
N ALA A 302 5.21 -6.80 -12.55
CA ALA A 302 5.45 -5.47 -12.02
C ALA A 302 5.13 -5.40 -10.51
N ILE A 303 3.98 -5.96 -10.11
CA ILE A 303 3.57 -6.03 -8.70
C ILE A 303 4.56 -6.87 -7.90
N LEU A 304 4.98 -8.03 -8.44
CA LEU A 304 5.97 -8.90 -7.80
C LEU A 304 7.31 -8.17 -7.58
N GLY A 305 7.81 -7.46 -8.60
CA GLY A 305 9.02 -6.66 -8.49
C GLY A 305 8.91 -5.58 -7.41
N VAL A 306 7.80 -4.83 -7.40
CA VAL A 306 7.54 -3.78 -6.40
C VAL A 306 7.50 -4.36 -4.97
N LEU A 307 6.89 -5.53 -4.78
CA LEU A 307 6.84 -6.21 -3.48
C LEU A 307 8.21 -6.71 -3.04
N ARG A 308 8.98 -7.36 -3.93
CA ARG A 308 10.36 -7.82 -3.65
C ARG A 308 11.29 -6.68 -3.29
N GLY A 309 11.11 -5.52 -3.92
CA GLY A 309 11.84 -4.29 -3.60
C GLY A 309 11.45 -3.66 -2.26
N GLY A 310 10.35 -4.11 -1.63
CA GLY A 310 9.84 -3.55 -0.38
C GLY A 310 9.33 -2.12 -0.52
N TYR A 311 8.95 -1.70 -1.72
CA TYR A 311 8.51 -0.32 -1.97
C TYR A 311 7.15 -0.03 -1.38
N VAL A 312 6.25 -1.00 -1.34
CA VAL A 312 4.95 -0.88 -0.68
C VAL A 312 4.87 -1.82 0.52
N ASN A 313 4.08 -1.45 1.51
CA ASN A 313 3.81 -2.27 2.69
C ASN A 313 2.30 -2.49 2.93
N VAL A 314 1.49 -1.99 2.01
CA VAL A 314 0.06 -2.32 1.87
C VAL A 314 -0.19 -2.58 0.40
N LEU A 315 -0.89 -3.66 0.08
CA LEU A 315 -1.23 -4.01 -1.30
C LEU A 315 -2.75 -4.12 -1.46
N ILE A 316 -3.29 -3.43 -2.45
CA ILE A 316 -4.68 -3.59 -2.89
C ILE A 316 -4.64 -4.15 -4.31
N THR A 317 -5.13 -5.37 -4.49
CA THR A 317 -5.02 -6.11 -5.75
C THR A 317 -6.21 -7.06 -5.94
N ASP A 318 -6.20 -7.84 -7.01
CA ASP A 318 -7.22 -8.85 -7.29
C ASP A 318 -6.75 -10.28 -6.94
N GLU A 319 -7.72 -11.18 -6.86
CA GLU A 319 -7.50 -12.57 -6.48
C GLU A 319 -6.58 -13.34 -7.45
N LYS A 320 -6.65 -13.04 -8.76
CA LYS A 320 -5.81 -13.73 -9.77
C LYS A 320 -4.35 -13.35 -9.60
N VAL A 321 -4.08 -12.05 -9.38
CA VAL A 321 -2.72 -11.56 -9.07
C VAL A 321 -2.25 -12.13 -7.74
N ALA A 322 -3.09 -12.11 -6.71
CA ALA A 322 -2.75 -12.63 -5.39
C ALA A 322 -2.35 -14.12 -5.43
N ASN A 323 -3.09 -14.95 -6.15
CA ASN A 323 -2.75 -16.36 -6.37
C ASN A 323 -1.41 -16.52 -7.08
N TYR A 324 -1.16 -15.77 -8.16
CA TYR A 324 0.12 -15.77 -8.85
C TYR A 324 1.28 -15.43 -7.91
N LEU A 325 1.16 -14.37 -7.11
CA LEU A 325 2.20 -13.92 -6.18
C LEU A 325 2.55 -15.01 -5.15
N ILE A 326 1.56 -15.74 -4.65
CA ILE A 326 1.77 -16.85 -3.71
C ILE A 326 2.44 -18.06 -4.40
N GLU A 327 2.13 -18.34 -5.67
CA GLU A 327 2.70 -19.45 -6.42
C GLU A 327 4.18 -19.21 -6.79
N GLU A 328 4.50 -18.02 -7.27
CA GLU A 328 5.86 -17.63 -7.68
C GLU A 328 6.87 -17.50 -6.51
N THR A 329 6.39 -17.52 -5.30
CA THR A 329 7.23 -17.35 -4.12
C THR A 329 7.29 -18.60 -3.24
N LYS A 330 6.79 -19.75 -3.73
CA LYS A 330 7.01 -21.06 -3.09
C LYS A 330 8.47 -21.45 -3.26
#